data_e522cb032f5aefedf370e98d0a9ada28
#
_entry.id   e522cb032f5aefedf370e98d0a9ada28
#
_cell.length_a   1.000
_cell.length_b   1.000
_cell.length_c   1.000
_cell.angle_alpha   90.00
_cell.angle_beta   90.00
_cell.angle_gamma   90.00
#
_symmetry.space_group_name_H-M   'P 1'
#
loop_
_entity.id
_entity.type
_entity.pdbx_description
1 polymer ?
#
loop_
_entity_poly.entity_id
_entity_poly.type
_entity_poly.pdbx_seq_one_letter_code
_entity_poly.pdbx_strand_id
1 'polypeptide(L)'
;MSVYGTGVSGHYCRRQVSANACCILYNVSDFGKGDNMMTTDKTTYSAASSCGKLRRMLVWLSRMRHSRGFGVQSPWAYRMVRYVINEHYPYYAYDALALSYPGLGVVERKMCELCLRLANSVQPSLVVNFDDAGGAYGAYFGAGCRKARIESVSSALSPVRLSDMIGGCGGRFVARLVPCSGLADQLASICSAARAGSAVMVHGIHSDSNARGIWRRIVSDEPGVVTFDLYYCGLVFFDEKRYKQNYIINF
;
A
#
# COMPACT_ATOMS: atom_id res chain seq x y z
N MET A 1 47.35 -22.02 -22.64
CA MET A 1 47.62 -21.49 -21.28
C MET A 1 46.29 -21.01 -20.68
N SER A 2 45.91 -21.71 -19.65
CA SER A 2 44.63 -21.61 -18.96
C SER A 2 44.65 -20.49 -17.93
N VAL A 3 43.57 -19.71 -17.78
CA VAL A 3 43.33 -18.94 -16.55
C VAL A 3 41.88 -19.12 -16.16
N TYR A 4 41.70 -19.76 -15.02
CA TYR A 4 40.41 -20.00 -14.32
C TYR A 4 39.89 -18.72 -13.71
N GLY A 5 38.58 -18.46 -13.87
CA GLY A 5 37.82 -17.47 -13.12
C GLY A 5 36.88 -18.18 -12.16
N THR A 6 37.05 -17.96 -10.88
CA THR A 6 36.35 -18.57 -9.77
C THR A 6 34.94 -17.96 -9.61
N GLY A 7 33.94 -18.81 -9.72
CA GLY A 7 32.54 -18.47 -9.37
C GLY A 7 32.32 -18.48 -7.86
N VAL A 8 31.73 -17.44 -7.32
CA VAL A 8 31.23 -17.39 -5.95
C VAL A 8 29.77 -17.78 -5.98
N SER A 9 29.49 -19.02 -5.59
CA SER A 9 28.12 -19.52 -5.35
C SER A 9 27.64 -19.05 -3.97
N GLY A 10 26.71 -18.10 -3.96
CA GLY A 10 26.00 -17.73 -2.74
C GLY A 10 24.99 -18.81 -2.34
N HIS A 11 25.30 -19.56 -1.30
CA HIS A 11 24.36 -20.49 -0.67
C HIS A 11 23.22 -19.72 0.03
N TYR A 12 22.03 -19.76 -0.55
CA TYR A 12 20.79 -19.38 0.15
C TYR A 12 20.42 -20.48 1.14
N CYS A 13 20.62 -20.19 2.42
CA CYS A 13 20.18 -21.07 3.51
C CYS A 13 18.65 -20.97 3.64
N ARG A 14 17.93 -21.96 3.10
CA ARG A 14 16.50 -22.16 3.32
C ARG A 14 16.28 -22.74 4.73
N ARG A 15 15.91 -21.92 5.67
CA ARG A 15 15.21 -22.40 6.88
C ARG A 15 13.70 -22.34 6.63
N GLN A 16 13.10 -23.47 6.37
CA GLN A 16 11.64 -23.65 6.47
C GLN A 16 11.26 -23.62 7.94
N VAL A 17 10.65 -22.52 8.38
CA VAL A 17 9.93 -22.45 9.65
C VAL A 17 8.46 -22.43 9.31
N SER A 18 7.70 -23.34 9.90
CA SER A 18 6.27 -23.54 9.62
C SER A 18 5.48 -22.24 9.85
N ALA A 19 4.83 -21.76 8.79
CA ALA A 19 4.21 -20.43 8.69
C ALA A 19 2.88 -20.27 9.46
N ASN A 20 2.48 -21.23 10.29
CA ASN A 20 1.13 -21.24 10.86
C ASN A 20 0.99 -20.61 12.25
N ALA A 21 2.08 -20.33 12.95
CA ALA A 21 2.02 -19.78 14.32
C ALA A 21 2.34 -18.28 14.42
N CYS A 22 3.00 -17.71 13.41
CA CYS A 22 3.55 -16.35 13.51
C CYS A 22 2.53 -15.21 13.30
N CYS A 23 1.42 -15.45 12.57
CA CYS A 23 0.45 -14.39 12.28
C CYS A 23 -0.47 -14.02 13.46
N ILE A 24 -0.59 -14.88 14.46
CA ILE A 24 -1.49 -14.63 15.61
C ILE A 24 -0.75 -13.88 16.73
N LEU A 25 0.55 -14.09 16.88
CA LEU A 25 1.32 -13.52 18.00
C LEU A 25 1.86 -12.10 17.77
N TYR A 26 2.02 -11.65 16.53
CA TYR A 26 2.50 -10.29 16.22
C TYR A 26 1.49 -9.17 16.50
N ASN A 27 0.21 -9.50 16.72
CA ASN A 27 -0.82 -8.50 16.99
C ASN A 27 -1.12 -8.27 18.47
N VAL A 28 -0.44 -8.94 19.41
CA VAL A 28 -0.78 -8.88 20.84
C VAL A 28 0.35 -8.29 21.71
N SER A 29 1.61 -8.26 21.27
CA SER A 29 2.75 -7.97 22.15
C SER A 29 3.35 -6.56 22.08
N ASP A 30 2.99 -5.69 21.13
CA ASP A 30 3.55 -4.35 21.05
C ASP A 30 2.60 -3.26 21.57
N PHE A 31 2.29 -3.33 22.87
CA PHE A 31 1.74 -2.18 23.59
C PHE A 31 2.34 -2.10 24.98
N GLY A 32 3.43 -1.42 25.09
CA GLY A 32 3.97 -1.01 26.39
C GLY A 32 5.36 -0.44 26.30
N LYS A 33 5.48 0.87 26.10
CA LYS A 33 6.33 1.79 26.86
C LYS A 33 6.52 3.10 26.09
N GLY A 34 6.18 4.16 26.73
CA GLY A 34 6.42 5.53 26.32
C GLY A 34 5.67 6.47 27.26
N ASP A 35 6.24 6.66 28.45
CA ASP A 35 5.71 7.58 29.46
C ASP A 35 6.06 9.03 29.17
N ASN A 36 5.14 9.89 29.67
CA ASN A 36 5.25 11.28 30.09
C ASN A 36 5.02 12.39 29.04
N MET A 37 3.91 13.07 29.08
CA MET A 37 3.55 14.19 29.92
C MET A 37 2.26 14.88 29.47
N MET A 38 1.43 15.17 30.41
CA MET A 38 0.23 16.01 30.54
C MET A 38 -1.06 15.24 30.78
N THR A 39 -1.44 15.31 32.03
CA THR A 39 -2.71 14.90 32.62
C THR A 39 -3.87 15.71 32.04
N THR A 40 -4.69 15.08 31.21
CA THR A 40 -6.14 15.26 31.14
C THR A 40 -6.75 14.13 30.26
N ASP A 41 -7.73 13.43 30.82
CA ASP A 41 -8.59 12.42 30.18
C ASP A 41 -7.97 11.08 29.72
N LYS A 42 -7.40 10.35 30.66
CA LYS A 42 -7.01 8.94 30.44
C LYS A 42 -8.16 7.97 30.15
N THR A 43 -9.39 8.30 30.47
CA THR A 43 -10.54 7.42 30.30
C THR A 43 -11.12 7.38 28.88
N THR A 44 -11.13 8.48 28.17
CA THR A 44 -11.61 8.56 26.79
C THR A 44 -10.64 7.94 25.78
N TYR A 45 -9.33 8.05 26.02
CA TYR A 45 -8.31 7.50 25.11
C TYR A 45 -8.24 5.97 25.15
N SER A 46 -8.45 5.36 26.32
CA SER A 46 -8.47 3.90 26.49
C SER A 46 -9.66 3.24 25.77
N ALA A 47 -10.84 3.82 25.85
CA ALA A 47 -12.05 3.31 25.19
C ALA A 47 -11.97 3.40 23.66
N ALA A 48 -11.47 4.51 23.12
CA ALA A 48 -11.26 4.69 21.68
C ALA A 48 -10.22 3.72 21.12
N SER A 49 -9.15 3.44 21.85
CA SER A 49 -8.13 2.45 21.48
C SER A 49 -8.68 1.03 21.44
N SER A 50 -9.50 0.64 22.43
CA SER A 50 -10.11 -0.69 22.51
C SER A 50 -11.13 -0.91 21.40
N CYS A 51 -11.96 0.08 21.10
CA CYS A 51 -12.89 0.04 19.97
C CYS A 51 -12.18 -0.13 18.62
N GLY A 52 -11.04 0.54 18.43
CA GLY A 52 -10.21 0.40 17.24
C GLY A 52 -9.62 -1.01 17.05
N LYS A 53 -9.20 -1.64 18.15
CA LYS A 53 -8.69 -3.02 18.11
C LYS A 53 -9.79 -4.02 17.77
N LEU A 54 -10.95 -3.90 18.41
CA LEU A 54 -12.10 -4.77 18.16
C LEU A 54 -12.58 -4.64 16.71
N ARG A 55 -12.69 -3.42 16.19
CA ARG A 55 -13.06 -3.17 14.80
C ARG A 55 -12.08 -3.83 13.82
N ARG A 56 -10.76 -3.72 14.05
CA ARG A 56 -9.76 -4.38 13.22
C ARG A 56 -9.91 -5.89 13.24
N MET A 57 -10.13 -6.47 14.41
CA MET A 57 -10.34 -7.91 14.56
C MET A 57 -11.60 -8.38 13.81
N LEU A 58 -12.71 -7.66 13.92
CA LEU A 58 -13.95 -7.97 13.20
C LEU A 58 -13.77 -7.87 11.68
N VAL A 59 -13.07 -6.85 11.20
CA VAL A 59 -12.73 -6.71 9.78
C VAL A 59 -11.88 -7.88 9.31
N TRP A 60 -10.85 -8.23 10.07
CA TRP A 60 -9.97 -9.36 9.74
C TRP A 60 -10.75 -10.69 9.68
N LEU A 61 -11.61 -10.96 10.67
CA LEU A 61 -12.46 -12.15 10.71
C LEU A 61 -13.43 -12.21 9.52
N SER A 62 -14.06 -11.08 9.18
CA SER A 62 -15.01 -11.03 8.05
C SER A 62 -14.34 -11.29 6.69
N ARG A 63 -13.03 -11.01 6.59
CA ARG A 63 -12.22 -11.17 5.37
C ARG A 63 -11.30 -12.40 5.41
N MET A 64 -11.37 -13.24 6.42
CA MET A 64 -10.45 -14.38 6.61
C MET A 64 -10.42 -15.33 5.41
N ARG A 65 -11.55 -15.49 4.71
CA ARG A 65 -11.65 -16.32 3.48
C ARG A 65 -10.89 -15.75 2.28
N HIS A 66 -10.55 -14.46 2.31
CA HIS A 66 -9.82 -13.75 1.26
C HIS A 66 -8.33 -13.54 1.59
N SER A 67 -7.80 -14.34 2.51
CA SER A 67 -6.39 -14.27 2.87
C SER A 67 -5.49 -15.02 1.88
N ARG A 68 -4.25 -14.57 1.73
CA ARG A 68 -3.18 -15.23 0.98
C ARG A 68 -3.47 -15.54 -0.50
N GLY A 69 -4.44 -14.86 -1.12
CA GLY A 69 -4.76 -15.07 -2.54
C GLY A 69 -5.56 -16.33 -2.83
N PHE A 70 -6.23 -16.91 -1.83
CA PHE A 70 -7.15 -18.02 -2.07
C PHE A 70 -8.27 -17.58 -3.02
N GLY A 71 -8.51 -18.36 -4.09
CA GLY A 71 -9.48 -18.03 -5.14
C GLY A 71 -8.97 -17.07 -6.22
N VAL A 72 -7.72 -16.59 -6.16
CA VAL A 72 -7.11 -15.76 -7.21
C VAL A 72 -6.57 -16.66 -8.31
N GLN A 73 -7.24 -16.68 -9.48
CA GLN A 73 -6.88 -17.54 -10.61
C GLN A 73 -5.80 -16.94 -11.51
N SER A 74 -5.69 -15.60 -11.56
CA SER A 74 -4.68 -14.93 -12.37
C SER A 74 -3.27 -15.09 -11.77
N PRO A 75 -2.30 -15.67 -12.50
CA PRO A 75 -0.91 -15.83 -12.00
C PRO A 75 -0.26 -14.51 -11.61
N TRP A 76 -0.57 -13.43 -12.33
CA TRP A 76 -0.07 -12.09 -12.02
C TRP A 76 -0.71 -11.56 -10.73
N ALA A 77 -2.04 -11.63 -10.61
CA ALA A 77 -2.73 -11.17 -9.41
C ALA A 77 -2.31 -11.99 -8.18
N TYR A 78 -2.12 -13.30 -8.33
CA TYR A 78 -1.60 -14.14 -7.26
C TYR A 78 -0.19 -13.69 -6.80
N ARG A 79 0.71 -13.37 -7.75
CA ARG A 79 2.04 -12.81 -7.41
C ARG A 79 1.93 -11.47 -6.69
N MET A 80 1.03 -10.58 -7.15
CA MET A 80 0.79 -9.31 -6.46
C MET A 80 0.32 -9.51 -5.02
N VAL A 81 -0.61 -10.43 -4.79
CA VAL A 81 -1.10 -10.74 -3.44
C VAL A 81 0.02 -11.33 -2.57
N ARG A 82 0.81 -12.27 -3.10
CA ARG A 82 1.81 -13.01 -2.31
C ARG A 82 3.08 -12.22 -2.03
N TYR A 83 3.54 -11.42 -2.98
CA TYR A 83 4.87 -10.81 -2.95
C TYR A 83 4.86 -9.28 -2.86
N VAL A 84 3.67 -8.65 -2.90
CA VAL A 84 3.53 -7.21 -2.72
C VAL A 84 2.57 -6.90 -1.59
N ILE A 85 1.34 -7.41 -1.63
CA ILE A 85 0.30 -7.07 -0.66
C ILE A 85 0.57 -7.78 0.68
N ASN A 86 0.67 -9.10 0.67
CA ASN A 86 0.82 -9.96 1.86
C ASN A 86 2.27 -10.49 2.02
N GLU A 87 3.25 -9.72 1.59
CA GLU A 87 4.65 -10.04 1.85
C GLU A 87 5.00 -9.79 3.31
N HIS A 88 5.60 -10.79 3.95
CA HIS A 88 5.95 -10.75 5.37
C HIS A 88 7.48 -10.77 5.61
N TYR A 89 8.29 -10.89 4.55
CA TYR A 89 9.74 -10.82 4.72
C TYR A 89 10.17 -9.39 5.05
N PRO A 90 11.05 -9.21 6.04
CA PRO A 90 11.57 -7.90 6.36
C PRO A 90 12.44 -7.36 5.22
N TYR A 91 12.15 -6.15 4.80
CA TYR A 91 13.01 -5.42 3.87
C TYR A 91 14.10 -4.69 4.67
N TYR A 92 15.28 -4.59 4.08
CA TYR A 92 16.46 -3.94 4.71
C TYR A 92 16.19 -2.51 5.21
N ALA A 93 15.23 -1.81 4.60
CA ALA A 93 14.92 -0.42 4.96
C ALA A 93 13.87 -0.29 6.10
N TYR A 94 13.19 -1.37 6.50
CA TYR A 94 12.08 -1.27 7.46
C TYR A 94 12.52 -0.76 8.82
N ASP A 95 13.60 -1.28 9.36
CA ASP A 95 14.07 -0.88 10.69
C ASP A 95 14.51 0.58 10.72
N ALA A 96 15.27 1.04 9.72
CA ALA A 96 15.69 2.43 9.61
C ALA A 96 14.50 3.38 9.44
N LEU A 97 13.52 3.02 8.61
CA LEU A 97 12.32 3.81 8.39
C LEU A 97 11.41 3.82 9.64
N ALA A 98 11.29 2.70 10.34
CA ALA A 98 10.53 2.64 11.58
C ALA A 98 11.13 3.53 12.67
N LEU A 99 12.46 3.61 12.75
CA LEU A 99 13.17 4.52 13.66
C LEU A 99 13.00 5.99 13.26
N SER A 100 12.97 6.28 11.96
CA SER A 100 12.77 7.65 11.46
C SER A 100 11.34 8.16 11.66
N TYR A 101 10.36 7.26 11.69
CA TYR A 101 8.94 7.58 11.83
C TYR A 101 8.27 6.81 12.98
N PRO A 102 8.66 7.04 14.24
CA PRO A 102 8.18 6.25 15.38
C PRO A 102 6.70 6.48 15.71
N GLY A 103 6.13 7.61 15.27
CA GLY A 103 4.74 8.00 15.53
C GLY A 103 3.69 7.29 14.67
N LEU A 104 4.08 6.47 13.69
CA LEU A 104 3.14 5.79 12.82
C LEU A 104 2.32 4.72 13.57
N GLY A 105 1.00 4.81 13.43
CA GLY A 105 0.10 3.77 13.91
C GLY A 105 0.31 2.43 13.17
N VAL A 106 -0.15 1.32 13.77
CA VAL A 106 0.03 -0.04 13.20
C VAL A 106 -0.47 -0.16 11.76
N VAL A 107 -1.67 0.36 11.47
CA VAL A 107 -2.26 0.32 10.11
C VAL A 107 -1.45 1.21 9.16
N GLU A 108 -1.09 2.40 9.62
CA GLU A 108 -0.35 3.37 8.81
C GLU A 108 1.04 2.84 8.44
N ARG A 109 1.74 2.24 9.40
CA ARG A 109 3.03 1.57 9.14
C ARG A 109 2.90 0.46 8.10
N LYS A 110 1.90 -0.42 8.23
CA LYS A 110 1.61 -1.44 7.21
C LYS A 110 1.38 -0.85 5.83
N MET A 111 0.67 0.27 5.75
CA MET A 111 0.42 0.95 4.49
C MET A 111 1.68 1.60 3.92
N CYS A 112 2.55 2.17 4.74
CA CYS A 112 3.86 2.67 4.33
C CYS A 112 4.75 1.53 3.80
N GLU A 113 4.81 0.40 4.49
CA GLU A 113 5.52 -0.81 4.03
C GLU A 113 4.96 -1.32 2.70
N LEU A 114 3.64 -1.28 2.50
CA LEU A 114 3.01 -1.59 1.22
C LEU A 114 3.46 -0.62 0.12
N CYS A 115 3.62 0.67 0.42
CA CYS A 115 4.13 1.67 -0.54
C CYS A 115 5.54 1.33 -1.00
N LEU A 116 6.44 0.91 -0.10
CA LEU A 116 7.78 0.44 -0.46
C LEU A 116 7.71 -0.77 -1.41
N ARG A 117 6.93 -1.80 -1.05
CA ARG A 117 6.79 -3.00 -1.87
C ARG A 117 6.15 -2.71 -3.23
N LEU A 118 5.16 -1.81 -3.25
CA LEU A 118 4.50 -1.38 -4.48
C LEU A 118 5.48 -0.65 -5.41
N ALA A 119 6.25 0.31 -4.89
CA ALA A 119 7.28 1.01 -5.66
C ALA A 119 8.36 0.04 -6.18
N ASN A 120 8.79 -0.91 -5.35
CA ASN A 120 9.75 -1.94 -5.76
C ASN A 120 9.19 -2.84 -6.88
N SER A 121 7.92 -3.17 -6.85
CA SER A 121 7.27 -4.01 -7.87
C SER A 121 6.98 -3.26 -9.18
N VAL A 122 6.47 -2.04 -9.10
CA VAL A 122 6.08 -1.21 -10.26
C VAL A 122 7.29 -0.58 -10.93
N GLN A 123 8.33 -0.21 -10.15
CA GLN A 123 9.49 0.57 -10.61
C GLN A 123 9.06 1.84 -11.36
N PRO A 124 8.32 2.74 -10.70
CA PRO A 124 7.78 3.94 -11.33
C PRO A 124 8.89 4.95 -11.64
N SER A 125 8.69 5.76 -12.68
CA SER A 125 9.49 6.96 -12.92
C SER A 125 9.00 8.16 -12.11
N LEU A 126 7.70 8.19 -11.76
CA LEU A 126 7.06 9.23 -10.96
C LEU A 126 6.20 8.60 -9.85
N VAL A 127 6.31 9.15 -8.65
CA VAL A 127 5.37 8.92 -7.55
C VAL A 127 4.69 10.24 -7.22
N VAL A 128 3.36 10.28 -7.32
CA VAL A 128 2.54 11.42 -6.87
C VAL A 128 1.92 11.06 -5.53
N ASN A 129 2.32 11.76 -4.49
CA ASN A 129 1.96 11.44 -3.11
C ASN A 129 1.15 12.58 -2.49
N PHE A 130 -0.14 12.35 -2.26
CA PHE A 130 -1.06 13.37 -1.75
C PHE A 130 -1.01 13.46 -0.22
N ASP A 131 -0.97 14.70 0.28
CA ASP A 131 -1.07 15.05 1.71
C ASP A 131 -0.19 14.18 2.63
N ASP A 132 1.10 14.13 2.31
CA ASP A 132 2.11 13.45 3.14
C ASP A 132 2.85 14.45 4.04
N ALA A 133 2.12 15.04 4.97
CA ALA A 133 2.64 16.07 5.85
C ALA A 133 3.86 15.60 6.69
N GLY A 134 3.89 14.33 7.04
CA GLY A 134 4.99 13.72 7.80
C GLY A 134 6.13 13.19 6.92
N GLY A 135 5.97 13.14 5.60
CA GLY A 135 6.97 12.62 4.67
C GLY A 135 7.19 11.10 4.72
N ALA A 136 6.44 10.39 5.55
CA ALA A 136 6.64 8.96 5.77
C ALA A 136 6.37 8.14 4.50
N TYR A 137 5.23 8.35 3.85
CA TYR A 137 4.91 7.62 2.62
C TYR A 137 5.92 7.87 1.51
N GLY A 138 6.36 9.13 1.33
CA GLY A 138 7.41 9.50 0.38
C GLY A 138 8.72 8.78 0.66
N ALA A 139 9.15 8.70 1.92
CA ALA A 139 10.35 7.98 2.32
C ALA A 139 10.27 6.48 2.01
N TYR A 140 9.14 5.84 2.31
CA TYR A 140 8.93 4.43 1.99
C TYR A 140 8.87 4.17 0.48
N PHE A 141 8.24 5.03 -0.31
CA PHE A 141 8.28 4.95 -1.77
C PHE A 141 9.71 5.07 -2.30
N GLY A 142 10.48 6.05 -1.80
CA GLY A 142 11.88 6.26 -2.19
C GLY A 142 12.78 5.07 -1.85
N ALA A 143 12.56 4.44 -0.70
CA ALA A 143 13.27 3.22 -0.35
C ALA A 143 12.93 2.03 -1.28
N GLY A 144 11.69 1.96 -1.78
CA GLY A 144 11.26 0.94 -2.74
C GLY A 144 11.77 1.15 -4.16
N CYS A 145 11.90 2.41 -4.60
CA CYS A 145 12.42 2.75 -5.93
C CYS A 145 13.23 4.05 -5.88
N ARG A 146 14.56 3.94 -5.77
CA ARG A 146 15.48 5.08 -5.67
C ARG A 146 15.52 5.96 -6.92
N LYS A 147 15.09 5.44 -8.08
CA LYS A 147 15.08 6.17 -9.35
C LYS A 147 13.80 6.97 -9.55
N ALA A 148 12.78 6.74 -8.76
CA ALA A 148 11.50 7.43 -8.86
C ALA A 148 11.65 8.89 -8.42
N ARG A 149 11.10 9.81 -9.23
CA ARG A 149 10.86 11.19 -8.80
C ARG A 149 9.63 11.19 -7.90
N ILE A 150 9.77 11.68 -6.67
CA ILE A 150 8.67 11.73 -5.70
C ILE A 150 8.18 13.17 -5.59
N GLU A 151 6.92 13.37 -5.91
CA GLU A 151 6.23 14.66 -5.82
C GLU A 151 5.17 14.60 -4.72
N SER A 152 5.39 15.32 -3.64
CA SER A 152 4.39 15.49 -2.58
C SER A 152 3.50 16.67 -2.94
N VAL A 153 2.20 16.43 -3.07
CA VAL A 153 1.22 17.41 -3.52
C VAL A 153 0.06 17.51 -2.54
N SER A 154 -0.58 18.66 -2.49
CA SER A 154 -1.81 18.85 -1.72
C SER A 154 -3.02 18.25 -2.44
N SER A 155 -4.00 17.79 -1.68
CA SER A 155 -5.32 17.35 -2.19
C SER A 155 -6.08 18.47 -2.92
N ALA A 156 -5.66 19.72 -2.76
CA ALA A 156 -6.19 20.87 -3.51
C ALA A 156 -5.59 21.00 -4.94
N LEU A 157 -4.67 20.11 -5.36
CA LEU A 157 -4.10 20.13 -6.69
C LEU A 157 -5.18 19.97 -7.75
N SER A 158 -5.17 20.87 -8.74
CA SER A 158 -6.15 20.80 -9.83
C SER A 158 -5.96 19.54 -10.69
N PRO A 159 -7.05 18.91 -11.15
CA PRO A 159 -7.00 17.71 -11.98
C PRO A 159 -6.16 17.89 -13.26
N VAL A 160 -6.18 19.08 -13.85
CA VAL A 160 -5.40 19.40 -15.07
C VAL A 160 -3.90 19.31 -14.79
N ARG A 161 -3.42 19.96 -13.72
CA ARG A 161 -2.00 19.89 -13.35
C ARG A 161 -1.55 18.48 -13.02
N LEU A 162 -2.43 17.69 -12.41
CA LEU A 162 -2.16 16.28 -12.12
C LEU A 162 -1.99 15.48 -13.41
N SER A 163 -2.88 15.68 -14.39
CA SER A 163 -2.80 15.06 -15.71
C SER A 163 -1.51 15.43 -16.44
N ASP A 164 -1.12 16.72 -16.41
CA ASP A 164 0.12 17.21 -17.03
C ASP A 164 1.37 16.58 -16.38
N MET A 165 1.40 16.48 -15.05
CA MET A 165 2.50 15.83 -14.31
C MET A 165 2.64 14.37 -14.72
N ILE A 166 1.54 13.63 -14.78
CA ILE A 166 1.52 12.21 -15.16
C ILE A 166 1.87 12.05 -16.65
N GLY A 167 1.28 12.87 -17.52
CA GLY A 167 1.54 12.86 -18.96
C GLY A 167 3.01 13.12 -19.29
N GLY A 168 3.65 14.03 -18.56
CA GLY A 168 5.05 14.40 -18.73
C GLY A 168 6.06 13.39 -18.18
N CYS A 169 5.65 12.40 -17.39
CA CYS A 169 6.62 11.50 -16.72
C CYS A 169 7.28 10.48 -17.67
N GLY A 170 6.77 10.27 -18.87
CA GLY A 170 7.36 9.37 -19.88
C GLY A 170 7.32 7.87 -19.56
N GLY A 171 7.00 7.48 -18.32
CA GLY A 171 7.04 6.10 -17.85
C GLY A 171 5.85 5.71 -16.98
N ARG A 172 6.01 4.62 -16.23
CA ARG A 172 5.02 4.19 -15.23
C ARG A 172 5.01 5.16 -14.06
N PHE A 173 3.85 5.32 -13.46
CA PHE A 173 3.72 6.10 -12.23
C PHE A 173 3.02 5.30 -11.12
N VAL A 174 3.18 5.77 -9.90
CA VAL A 174 2.36 5.38 -8.77
C VAL A 174 1.76 6.65 -8.17
N ALA A 175 0.44 6.68 -7.98
CA ALA A 175 -0.24 7.76 -7.28
C ALA A 175 -0.84 7.23 -5.97
N ARG A 176 -0.61 7.96 -4.87
CA ARG A 176 -1.26 7.71 -3.59
C ARG A 176 -2.25 8.83 -3.32
N LEU A 177 -3.52 8.49 -3.30
CA LEU A 177 -4.63 9.41 -3.07
C LEU A 177 -5.19 9.26 -1.66
N VAL A 178 -5.67 10.36 -1.12
CA VAL A 178 -6.36 10.41 0.18
C VAL A 178 -7.82 10.84 0.00
N PRO A 179 -8.74 10.48 0.90
CA PRO A 179 -10.12 10.94 0.83
C PRO A 179 -10.18 12.46 0.88
N CYS A 180 -10.75 13.06 -0.16
CA CYS A 180 -11.00 14.50 -0.26
C CYS A 180 -12.23 14.76 -1.13
N SER A 181 -12.72 15.99 -1.15
CA SER A 181 -13.87 16.38 -1.97
C SER A 181 -13.61 16.23 -3.48
N GLY A 182 -12.36 16.40 -3.93
CA GLY A 182 -11.94 16.29 -5.33
C GLY A 182 -11.46 14.90 -5.75
N LEU A 183 -11.59 13.88 -4.90
CA LEU A 183 -11.06 12.53 -5.17
C LEU A 183 -11.57 11.93 -6.49
N ALA A 184 -12.86 12.15 -6.81
CA ALA A 184 -13.45 11.61 -8.05
C ALA A 184 -12.81 12.23 -9.28
N ASP A 185 -12.61 13.55 -9.30
CA ASP A 185 -12.02 14.28 -10.43
C ASP A 185 -10.52 13.96 -10.58
N GLN A 186 -9.81 13.83 -9.46
CA GLN A 186 -8.41 13.38 -9.45
C GLN A 186 -8.27 11.97 -10.04
N LEU A 187 -9.14 11.04 -9.65
CA LEU A 187 -9.15 9.69 -10.20
C LEU A 187 -9.47 9.69 -11.69
N ALA A 188 -10.47 10.46 -12.13
CA ALA A 188 -10.79 10.58 -13.55
C ALA A 188 -9.59 11.09 -14.36
N SER A 189 -8.89 12.12 -13.88
CA SER A 189 -7.66 12.64 -14.51
C SER A 189 -6.54 11.61 -14.55
N ILE A 190 -6.37 10.83 -13.48
CA ILE A 190 -5.36 9.76 -13.44
C ILE A 190 -5.72 8.65 -14.43
N CYS A 191 -6.98 8.22 -14.46
CA CYS A 191 -7.45 7.18 -15.38
C CYS A 191 -7.25 7.59 -16.85
N SER A 192 -7.54 8.84 -17.19
CA SER A 192 -7.33 9.35 -18.55
C SER A 192 -5.86 9.43 -18.98
N ALA A 193 -4.95 9.68 -18.03
CA ALA A 193 -3.51 9.75 -18.26
C ALA A 193 -2.77 8.43 -17.99
N ALA A 194 -3.49 7.40 -17.56
CA ALA A 194 -2.90 6.15 -17.09
C ALA A 194 -2.20 5.40 -18.24
N ARG A 195 -1.06 4.80 -17.89
CA ARG A 195 -0.27 3.94 -18.78
C ARG A 195 -0.21 2.53 -18.22
N ALA A 196 -0.09 1.56 -19.10
CA ALA A 196 0.05 0.15 -18.72
C ALA A 196 1.19 -0.05 -17.71
N GLY A 197 0.88 -0.76 -16.63
CA GLY A 197 1.82 -1.04 -15.54
C GLY A 197 1.91 0.05 -14.48
N SER A 198 1.15 1.15 -14.60
CA SER A 198 0.99 2.13 -13.53
C SER A 198 0.02 1.66 -12.47
N ALA A 199 0.10 2.25 -11.27
CA ALA A 199 -0.76 1.88 -10.16
C ALA A 199 -1.26 3.10 -9.39
N VAL A 200 -2.45 2.96 -8.79
CA VAL A 200 -3.02 3.96 -7.87
C VAL A 200 -3.35 3.27 -6.56
N MET A 201 -3.01 3.91 -5.46
CA MET A 201 -3.40 3.54 -4.11
C MET A 201 -4.38 4.58 -3.59
N VAL A 202 -5.59 4.19 -3.30
CA VAL A 202 -6.63 5.04 -2.74
C VAL A 202 -6.81 4.71 -1.27
N HIS A 203 -6.50 5.65 -0.37
CA HIS A 203 -6.69 5.46 1.05
C HIS A 203 -8.16 5.50 1.45
N GLY A 204 -8.50 4.85 2.55
CA GLY A 204 -9.79 5.02 3.23
C GLY A 204 -11.01 4.65 2.40
N ILE A 205 -10.92 3.70 1.48
CA ILE A 205 -12.03 3.29 0.58
C ILE A 205 -13.31 2.86 1.31
N HIS A 206 -13.20 2.57 2.60
CA HIS A 206 -14.33 2.24 3.48
C HIS A 206 -14.52 3.24 4.64
N SER A 207 -13.85 4.42 4.61
CA SER A 207 -13.94 5.42 5.68
C SER A 207 -15.33 5.98 5.85
N ASP A 208 -15.98 6.33 4.76
CA ASP A 208 -17.30 6.97 4.72
C ASP A 208 -18.12 6.51 3.50
N SER A 209 -19.32 7.02 3.36
CA SER A 209 -20.23 6.65 2.27
C SER A 209 -19.77 7.16 0.90
N ASN A 210 -19.16 8.34 0.86
CA ASN A 210 -18.66 8.95 -0.37
C ASN A 210 -17.45 8.16 -0.91
N ALA A 211 -16.48 7.89 -0.07
CA ALA A 211 -15.29 7.09 -0.43
C ALA A 211 -15.70 5.70 -0.94
N ARG A 212 -16.67 5.04 -0.27
CA ARG A 212 -17.24 3.77 -0.74
C ARG A 212 -17.95 3.89 -2.08
N GLY A 213 -18.67 5.00 -2.31
CA GLY A 213 -19.33 5.28 -3.58
C GLY A 213 -18.32 5.42 -4.73
N ILE A 214 -17.28 6.20 -4.52
CA ILE A 214 -16.18 6.38 -5.49
C ILE A 214 -15.49 5.05 -5.77
N TRP A 215 -15.13 4.30 -4.72
CA TRP A 215 -14.50 2.99 -4.88
C TRP A 215 -15.36 2.01 -5.71
N ARG A 216 -16.67 1.95 -5.44
CA ARG A 216 -17.58 1.12 -6.23
C ARG A 216 -17.62 1.52 -7.71
N ARG A 217 -17.58 2.81 -8.03
CA ARG A 217 -17.51 3.28 -9.42
C ARG A 217 -16.23 2.80 -10.11
N ILE A 218 -15.07 2.89 -9.47
CA ILE A 218 -13.81 2.37 -10.02
C ILE A 218 -13.95 0.88 -10.31
N VAL A 219 -14.51 0.13 -9.36
CA VAL A 219 -14.72 -1.31 -9.50
C VAL A 219 -15.71 -1.66 -10.61
N SER A 220 -16.78 -0.86 -10.82
CA SER A 220 -17.82 -1.15 -11.82
C SER A 220 -17.51 -0.57 -13.21
N ASP A 221 -17.01 0.66 -13.29
CA ASP A 221 -17.10 1.45 -14.51
C ASP A 221 -15.79 1.51 -15.31
N GLU A 222 -14.63 1.43 -14.63
CA GLU A 222 -13.35 1.57 -15.31
C GLU A 222 -12.95 0.29 -16.07
N PRO A 223 -12.84 0.33 -17.40
CA PRO A 223 -12.36 -0.80 -18.19
C PRO A 223 -10.84 -1.00 -18.03
N GLY A 224 -10.36 -2.23 -18.25
CA GLY A 224 -8.92 -2.52 -18.30
C GLY A 224 -8.16 -2.38 -17.00
N VAL A 225 -8.85 -2.36 -15.85
CA VAL A 225 -8.21 -2.25 -14.54
C VAL A 225 -8.34 -3.52 -13.72
N VAL A 226 -7.30 -3.80 -12.94
CA VAL A 226 -7.34 -4.83 -11.89
C VAL A 226 -7.33 -4.13 -10.54
N THR A 227 -8.31 -4.42 -9.70
CA THR A 227 -8.44 -3.79 -8.38
C THR A 227 -8.25 -4.78 -7.25
N PHE A 228 -7.66 -4.29 -6.16
CA PHE A 228 -7.55 -5.03 -4.90
C PHE A 228 -8.12 -4.18 -3.77
N ASP A 229 -9.20 -4.63 -3.16
CA ASP A 229 -9.78 -4.05 -1.96
C ASP A 229 -9.08 -4.63 -0.73
N LEU A 230 -8.27 -3.81 -0.05
CA LEU A 230 -7.52 -4.17 1.16
C LEU A 230 -8.18 -3.65 2.45
N TYR A 231 -9.40 -3.14 2.36
CA TYR A 231 -10.19 -2.47 3.39
C TYR A 231 -9.67 -1.07 3.75
N TYR A 232 -8.42 -0.92 4.19
CA TYR A 232 -7.85 0.38 4.56
C TYR A 232 -7.46 1.21 3.34
N CYS A 233 -7.16 0.55 2.25
CA CYS A 233 -6.91 1.15 0.95
C CYS A 233 -7.38 0.23 -0.18
N GLY A 234 -7.54 0.81 -1.37
CA GLY A 234 -7.72 0.10 -2.62
C GLY A 234 -6.49 0.29 -3.51
N LEU A 235 -6.10 -0.76 -4.22
CA LEU A 235 -5.10 -0.68 -5.26
C LEU A 235 -5.77 -0.83 -6.62
N VAL A 236 -5.38 0.01 -7.58
CA VAL A 236 -5.84 -0.02 -8.97
C VAL A 236 -4.62 -0.14 -9.86
N PHE A 237 -4.60 -1.14 -10.72
CA PHE A 237 -3.54 -1.35 -11.71
C PHE A 237 -4.10 -1.21 -13.10
N PHE A 238 -3.41 -0.43 -13.93
CA PHE A 238 -3.78 -0.19 -15.33
C PHE A 238 -3.01 -1.15 -16.23
N ASP A 239 -3.73 -2.00 -16.96
CA ASP A 239 -3.12 -2.90 -17.93
C ASP A 239 -4.16 -3.31 -18.98
N GLU A 240 -4.10 -2.71 -20.15
CA GLU A 240 -5.01 -2.95 -21.25
C GLU A 240 -5.02 -4.41 -21.76
N LYS A 241 -3.95 -5.14 -21.48
CA LYS A 241 -3.82 -6.56 -21.84
C LYS A 241 -4.50 -7.51 -20.86
N ARG A 242 -5.06 -6.97 -19.78
CA ARG A 242 -5.72 -7.78 -18.76
C ARG A 242 -7.21 -7.58 -18.77
N TYR A 243 -7.90 -8.67 -18.51
CA TYR A 243 -9.34 -8.60 -18.24
C TYR A 243 -9.57 -7.89 -16.90
N LYS A 244 -10.62 -7.09 -16.84
CA LYS A 244 -11.10 -6.47 -15.60
C LYS A 244 -11.31 -7.55 -14.54
N GLN A 245 -10.69 -7.37 -13.40
CA GLN A 245 -10.79 -8.28 -12.25
C GLN A 245 -10.75 -7.49 -10.96
N ASN A 246 -11.63 -7.87 -10.04
CA ASN A 246 -11.75 -7.22 -8.75
C ASN A 246 -11.52 -8.25 -7.64
N TYR A 247 -10.56 -7.99 -6.77
CA TYR A 247 -10.18 -8.88 -5.70
C TYR A 247 -10.41 -8.22 -4.34
N ILE A 248 -11.01 -8.94 -3.41
CA ILE A 248 -11.05 -8.58 -1.99
C ILE A 248 -9.94 -9.37 -1.31
N ILE A 249 -9.03 -8.69 -0.63
CA ILE A 249 -7.89 -9.31 0.04
C ILE A 249 -7.88 -8.92 1.51
N ASN A 250 -7.63 -9.87 2.38
CA ASN A 250 -7.39 -9.60 3.79
C ASN A 250 -5.96 -9.11 3.97
N PHE A 251 -5.81 -7.88 4.48
CA PHE A 251 -4.54 -7.17 4.60
C PHE A 251 -4.22 -6.83 6.07
#